data_141411c5931990aa8af8f626f2b99d6b
#
_entry.id   141411c5931990aa8af8f626f2b99d6b
#
_cell.length_a   1.000
_cell.length_b   1.000
_cell.length_c   1.000
_cell.angle_alpha   90.00
_cell.angle_beta   90.00
_cell.angle_gamma   90.00
#
_symmetry.space_group_name_H-M   'P 1'
#
loop_
_entity.id
_entity.type
_entity.pdbx_description
1 polymer ?
#
loop_
_entity_poly.entity_id
_entity_poly.type
_entity_poly.pdbx_seq_one_letter_code
_entity_poly.pdbx_strand_id
1 'polypeptide(L)'
;MAKEESRNQERGVSKDAFGLQGQGRLKFRYVLSDVFYSASENMSYIQEELKREFIMALKTNRKVALSLEDKRKGAYERVGSLKLEPGAVLEVHLEQVRFPLFVLKEVFTNEDGSTGVLYLASTDPTLDHERMTTIYHRRWKVEEYHKSLKSNASLAKSPTKTTRTQSNHVFCSIHALVKLERMRIATKLNHFALRSRLCVKAVQAAFQELQRLQLADDKPLRA
;
A
#
# COMPACT_ATOMS: atom_id res chain seq x y z
N MET A 1 15.21 11.20 -22.06
CA MET A 1 14.73 9.81 -22.08
C MET A 1 14.42 9.28 -20.67
N ALA A 2 15.34 9.13 -19.74
CA ALA A 2 15.02 8.57 -18.40
C ALA A 2 13.97 9.36 -17.58
N LYS A 3 13.88 10.69 -17.71
CA LYS A 3 12.84 11.52 -17.07
C LYS A 3 11.45 11.37 -17.69
N GLU A 4 11.37 11.03 -18.95
CA GLU A 4 10.12 10.80 -19.68
C GLU A 4 9.57 9.40 -19.45
N GLU A 5 10.44 8.39 -19.32
CA GLU A 5 10.05 7.03 -18.93
C GLU A 5 9.52 6.98 -17.50
N SER A 6 10.14 7.69 -16.54
CA SER A 6 9.65 7.84 -15.18
C SER A 6 8.26 8.49 -15.14
N ARG A 7 8.04 9.56 -15.94
CA ARG A 7 6.76 10.25 -16.06
C ARG A 7 5.66 9.40 -16.70
N ASN A 8 6.01 8.55 -17.66
CA ASN A 8 5.07 7.63 -18.31
C ASN A 8 4.72 6.44 -17.42
N GLN A 9 5.65 5.96 -16.57
CA GLN A 9 5.36 4.95 -15.54
C GLN A 9 4.40 5.49 -14.47
N GLU A 10 4.56 6.75 -14.04
CA GLU A 10 3.63 7.39 -13.10
C GLU A 10 2.21 7.54 -13.66
N ARG A 11 2.07 7.85 -14.97
CA ARG A 11 0.76 7.93 -15.65
C ARG A 11 0.08 6.57 -15.86
N GLY A 12 0.87 5.52 -16.12
CA GLY A 12 0.35 4.16 -16.31
C GLY A 12 -0.21 3.54 -15.03
N VAL A 13 0.49 3.74 -13.92
CA VAL A 13 0.10 3.20 -12.59
C VAL A 13 -1.24 3.77 -12.11
N SER A 14 -1.55 5.04 -12.41
CA SER A 14 -2.82 5.64 -11.95
C SER A 14 -4.04 5.04 -12.64
N LYS A 15 -3.98 4.70 -13.92
CA LYS A 15 -5.12 4.14 -14.67
C LYS A 15 -5.34 2.66 -14.37
N ASP A 16 -4.28 1.88 -14.27
CA ASP A 16 -4.37 0.43 -14.05
C ASP A 16 -4.72 0.06 -12.61
N ALA A 17 -4.18 0.79 -11.63
CA ALA A 17 -4.48 0.56 -10.22
C ALA A 17 -5.96 0.81 -9.87
N PHE A 18 -6.65 1.70 -10.60
CA PHE A 18 -8.05 2.07 -10.37
C PHE A 18 -9.05 1.48 -11.36
N GLY A 19 -8.60 0.73 -12.36
CA GLY A 19 -9.46 0.05 -13.34
C GLY A 19 -10.51 -0.89 -12.73
N LEU A 20 -10.28 -1.37 -11.51
CA LEU A 20 -11.21 -2.22 -10.76
C LEU A 20 -12.47 -1.48 -10.27
N GLN A 21 -12.42 -0.15 -10.14
CA GLN A 21 -13.58 0.63 -9.70
C GLN A 21 -14.64 0.76 -10.80
N GLY A 22 -14.26 0.85 -12.07
CA GLY A 22 -15.15 0.89 -13.21
C GLY A 22 -16.07 -0.34 -13.32
N GLN A 23 -15.74 -1.42 -12.61
CA GLN A 23 -16.54 -2.65 -12.53
C GLN A 23 -17.45 -2.71 -11.29
N GLY A 24 -17.54 -1.67 -10.47
CA GLY A 24 -18.42 -1.62 -9.29
C GLY A 24 -18.08 -2.61 -8.15
N ARG A 25 -16.92 -3.29 -8.24
CA ARG A 25 -16.55 -4.39 -7.32
C ARG A 25 -16.00 -3.95 -5.98
N LEU A 26 -15.43 -2.73 -5.90
CA LEU A 26 -14.82 -2.22 -4.66
C LEU A 26 -15.55 -0.97 -4.18
N LYS A 27 -15.98 -1.00 -2.92
CA LYS A 27 -16.55 0.16 -2.22
C LYS A 27 -15.50 0.71 -1.25
N PHE A 28 -15.04 1.93 -1.50
CA PHE A 28 -14.11 2.62 -0.60
C PHE A 28 -14.42 4.12 -0.60
N ARG A 29 -14.05 4.81 0.48
CA ARG A 29 -14.21 6.26 0.61
C ARG A 29 -12.90 6.98 0.31
N TYR A 30 -11.78 6.50 0.85
CA TYR A 30 -10.49 7.16 0.75
C TYR A 30 -9.51 6.36 -0.08
N VAL A 31 -8.70 7.07 -0.88
CA VAL A 31 -7.46 6.57 -1.47
C VAL A 31 -6.30 7.05 -0.61
N LEU A 32 -5.46 6.13 -0.15
CA LEU A 32 -4.29 6.43 0.67
C LEU A 32 -3.03 6.21 -0.15
N SER A 33 -2.14 7.20 -0.18
CA SER A 33 -0.85 7.04 -0.86
C SER A 33 0.29 7.74 -0.13
N ASP A 34 1.50 7.30 -0.43
CA ASP A 34 2.71 7.96 0.05
C ASP A 34 3.07 9.17 -0.83
N VAL A 35 4.20 9.79 -0.48
CA VAL A 35 4.76 10.95 -1.17
C VAL A 35 5.02 10.69 -2.67
N PHE A 36 5.33 9.45 -3.05
CA PHE A 36 5.66 9.11 -4.43
C PHE A 36 4.46 9.32 -5.39
N TYR A 37 3.26 9.03 -4.90
CA TYR A 37 2.02 9.14 -5.69
C TYR A 37 1.27 10.47 -5.52
N SER A 38 1.82 11.47 -4.82
CA SER A 38 1.18 12.76 -4.56
C SER A 38 1.31 13.77 -5.71
N ALA A 39 1.32 13.30 -6.96
CA ALA A 39 1.27 14.15 -8.14
C ALA A 39 -0.13 14.79 -8.31
N SER A 40 -0.18 16.00 -8.86
CA SER A 40 -1.44 16.74 -9.06
C SER A 40 -2.40 16.00 -9.97
N GLU A 41 -1.87 15.32 -10.98
CA GLU A 41 -2.64 14.50 -11.92
C GLU A 41 -3.35 13.34 -11.21
N ASN A 42 -2.69 12.68 -10.25
CA ASN A 42 -3.32 11.62 -9.44
C ASN A 42 -4.41 12.18 -8.52
N MET A 43 -4.18 13.35 -7.91
CA MET A 43 -5.17 14.02 -7.07
C MET A 43 -6.42 14.38 -7.87
N SER A 44 -6.25 15.00 -9.05
CA SER A 44 -7.36 15.36 -9.93
C SER A 44 -8.11 14.12 -10.42
N TYR A 45 -7.40 13.07 -10.81
CA TYR A 45 -8.02 11.82 -11.24
C TYR A 45 -8.90 11.20 -10.13
N ILE A 46 -8.41 11.14 -8.89
CA ILE A 46 -9.15 10.57 -7.78
C ILE A 46 -10.39 11.39 -7.46
N GLN A 47 -10.26 12.72 -7.40
CA GLN A 47 -11.36 13.59 -7.03
C GLN A 47 -12.36 13.81 -8.16
N GLU A 48 -11.87 14.04 -9.38
CA GLU A 48 -12.71 14.46 -10.52
C GLU A 48 -13.28 13.25 -11.28
N GLU A 49 -12.50 12.18 -11.47
CA GLU A 49 -12.93 11.00 -12.23
C GLU A 49 -13.54 9.92 -11.32
N LEU A 50 -12.82 9.54 -10.25
CA LEU A 50 -13.27 8.49 -9.36
C LEU A 50 -14.34 8.96 -8.36
N LYS A 51 -14.49 10.27 -8.16
CA LYS A 51 -15.40 10.87 -7.16
C LYS A 51 -15.16 10.30 -5.76
N ARG A 52 -13.88 10.24 -5.36
CA ARG A 52 -13.44 9.72 -4.07
C ARG A 52 -12.53 10.71 -3.37
N GLU A 53 -12.54 10.63 -2.03
CA GLU A 53 -11.61 11.40 -1.21
C GLU A 53 -10.24 10.71 -1.16
N PHE A 54 -9.21 11.47 -0.83
CA PHE A 54 -7.87 10.91 -0.62
C PHE A 54 -7.21 11.49 0.63
N ILE A 55 -6.22 10.75 1.14
CA ILE A 55 -5.24 11.25 2.09
C ILE A 55 -3.86 10.86 1.57
N MET A 56 -3.03 11.85 1.28
CA MET A 56 -1.70 11.67 0.68
C MET A 56 -0.64 12.42 1.46
N ALA A 57 0.55 11.84 1.57
CA ALA A 57 1.70 12.56 2.08
C ALA A 57 2.23 13.53 1.03
N LEU A 58 2.58 14.75 1.44
CA LEU A 58 3.19 15.77 0.59
C LEU A 58 4.70 15.90 0.84
N LYS A 59 5.44 16.23 -0.22
CA LYS A 59 6.85 16.63 -0.11
C LYS A 59 6.93 18.00 0.58
N THR A 60 7.93 18.19 1.45
CA THR A 60 8.16 19.46 2.15
C THR A 60 8.37 20.65 1.23
N ASN A 61 8.90 20.40 0.03
CA ASN A 61 9.14 21.41 -1.00
C ASN A 61 7.93 21.67 -1.92
N ARG A 62 6.78 21.02 -1.66
CA ARG A 62 5.56 21.23 -2.45
C ARG A 62 5.08 22.68 -2.27
N LYS A 63 4.78 23.35 -3.38
CA LYS A 63 4.27 24.73 -3.38
C LYS A 63 2.77 24.73 -3.18
N VAL A 64 2.32 25.59 -2.26
CA VAL A 64 0.91 25.80 -1.91
C VAL A 64 0.63 27.30 -1.75
N ALA A 65 -0.58 27.72 -2.07
CA ALA A 65 -1.11 29.05 -1.75
C ALA A 65 -2.09 28.93 -0.59
N LEU A 66 -2.11 29.93 0.30
CA LEU A 66 -2.97 29.96 1.48
C LEU A 66 -4.40 30.41 1.19
N SER A 67 -4.61 31.06 0.03
CA SER A 67 -5.93 31.48 -0.42
C SER A 67 -6.07 31.35 -1.94
N LEU A 68 -7.32 31.40 -2.43
CA LEU A 68 -7.57 31.46 -3.87
C LEU A 68 -7.00 32.73 -4.51
N GLU A 69 -6.94 33.84 -3.74
CA GLU A 69 -6.34 35.08 -4.22
C GLU A 69 -4.83 34.95 -4.41
N ASP A 70 -4.15 34.35 -3.44
CA ASP A 70 -2.70 34.06 -3.52
C ASP A 70 -2.39 33.14 -4.70
N LYS A 71 -3.24 32.13 -4.89
CA LYS A 71 -3.14 31.25 -6.06
C LYS A 71 -3.26 32.02 -7.38
N ARG A 72 -4.22 32.94 -7.49
CA ARG A 72 -4.41 33.77 -8.69
C ARG A 72 -3.24 34.72 -8.93
N LYS A 73 -2.64 35.22 -7.85
CA LYS A 73 -1.45 36.11 -7.89
C LYS A 73 -0.14 35.32 -8.11
N GLY A 74 -0.18 33.98 -8.08
CA GLY A 74 1.02 33.15 -8.15
C GLY A 74 1.86 33.19 -6.87
N ALA A 75 1.31 33.65 -5.75
CA ALA A 75 1.97 33.70 -4.45
C ALA A 75 1.93 32.32 -3.78
N TYR A 76 3.01 31.56 -3.95
CA TYR A 76 3.15 30.22 -3.40
C TYR A 76 4.28 30.15 -2.39
N GLU A 77 4.07 29.42 -1.31
CA GLU A 77 5.09 29.04 -0.36
C GLU A 77 5.27 27.50 -0.28
N ARG A 78 6.35 27.06 0.36
CA ARG A 78 6.61 25.61 0.52
C ARG A 78 5.79 25.08 1.69
N VAL A 79 5.23 23.88 1.57
CA VAL A 79 4.53 23.20 2.68
C VAL A 79 5.41 23.11 3.94
N GLY A 80 6.71 22.89 3.77
CA GLY A 80 7.66 22.82 4.89
C GLY A 80 7.90 24.16 5.61
N SER A 81 7.57 25.31 5.00
CA SER A 81 7.68 26.65 5.63
C SER A 81 6.39 27.11 6.28
N LEU A 82 5.29 26.36 6.11
CA LEU A 82 4.00 26.71 6.75
C LEU A 82 4.14 26.68 8.27
N LYS A 83 3.65 27.75 8.91
CA LYS A 83 3.52 27.81 10.37
C LYS A 83 2.28 27.05 10.81
N LEU A 84 2.36 25.71 10.74
CA LEU A 84 1.30 24.82 11.18
C LEU A 84 1.54 24.42 12.63
N GLU A 85 0.61 24.80 13.50
CA GLU A 85 0.58 24.31 14.88
C GLU A 85 0.30 22.80 14.87
N PRO A 86 0.89 22.04 15.80
CA PRO A 86 0.59 20.61 15.94
C PRO A 86 -0.90 20.39 16.13
N GLY A 87 -1.49 19.52 15.31
CA GLY A 87 -2.92 19.21 15.36
C GLY A 87 -3.82 20.14 14.54
N ALA A 88 -3.30 21.25 14.04
CA ALA A 88 -4.08 22.15 13.18
C ALA A 88 -4.20 21.59 11.75
N VAL A 89 -5.36 21.83 11.15
CA VAL A 89 -5.63 21.53 9.74
C VAL A 89 -5.81 22.87 9.01
N LEU A 90 -5.05 23.08 7.94
CA LEU A 90 -5.06 24.30 7.16
C LEU A 90 -5.56 24.03 5.75
N GLU A 91 -6.50 24.85 5.28
CA GLU A 91 -6.90 24.85 3.87
C GLU A 91 -5.83 25.49 3.01
N VAL A 92 -5.46 24.83 1.93
CA VAL A 92 -4.44 25.30 0.97
C VAL A 92 -4.85 24.98 -0.47
N HIS A 93 -4.23 25.67 -1.42
CA HIS A 93 -4.48 25.50 -2.85
C HIS A 93 -3.19 25.16 -3.57
N LEU A 94 -3.16 24.05 -4.32
CA LEU A 94 -2.05 23.73 -5.23
C LEU A 94 -2.25 24.40 -6.59
N GLU A 95 -1.15 24.70 -7.26
CA GLU A 95 -1.15 25.36 -8.57
C GLU A 95 -1.98 24.61 -9.62
N GLN A 96 -1.77 23.31 -9.71
CA GLN A 96 -2.35 22.44 -10.76
C GLN A 96 -3.61 21.68 -10.31
N VAL A 97 -4.14 21.96 -9.11
CA VAL A 97 -5.32 21.28 -8.56
C VAL A 97 -6.44 22.30 -8.42
N ARG A 98 -7.65 21.98 -8.90
CA ARG A 98 -8.77 22.93 -8.97
C ARG A 98 -9.55 23.09 -7.67
N PHE A 99 -9.42 22.12 -6.76
CA PHE A 99 -10.13 22.06 -5.48
C PHE A 99 -9.17 22.37 -4.32
N PRO A 100 -9.69 22.79 -3.16
CA PRO A 100 -8.88 23.00 -1.96
C PRO A 100 -8.38 21.68 -1.39
N LEU A 101 -7.28 21.73 -0.65
CA LEU A 101 -6.75 20.64 0.13
C LEU A 101 -6.63 21.05 1.59
N PHE A 102 -6.89 20.14 2.49
CA PHE A 102 -6.75 20.28 3.92
C PHE A 102 -5.46 19.61 4.37
N VAL A 103 -4.49 20.43 4.79
CA VAL A 103 -3.13 19.98 5.13
C VAL A 103 -2.93 20.03 6.63
N LEU A 104 -2.35 18.98 7.18
CA LEU A 104 -1.87 18.93 8.56
C LEU A 104 -0.38 18.57 8.60
N LYS A 105 0.25 18.89 9.73
CA LYS A 105 1.62 18.54 10.08
C LYS A 105 1.59 17.50 11.19
N GLU A 106 2.14 16.34 10.92
CA GLU A 106 2.40 15.29 11.91
C GLU A 106 3.88 15.30 12.28
N VAL A 107 4.18 15.28 13.56
CA VAL A 107 5.53 15.18 14.10
C VAL A 107 5.63 13.87 14.87
N PHE A 108 6.61 13.05 14.53
CA PHE A 108 6.82 11.76 15.18
C PHE A 108 8.29 11.56 15.54
N THR A 109 8.53 10.75 16.56
CA THR A 109 9.88 10.38 17.00
C THR A 109 10.23 9.01 16.42
N ASN A 110 11.35 8.92 15.73
CA ASN A 110 11.90 7.69 15.20
C ASN A 110 12.54 6.84 16.31
N GLU A 111 12.82 5.57 16.02
CA GLU A 111 13.45 4.64 16.96
C GLU A 111 14.87 5.11 17.41
N ASP A 112 15.56 5.87 16.58
CA ASP A 112 16.87 6.47 16.87
C ASP A 112 16.79 7.77 17.67
N GLY A 113 15.59 8.21 18.09
CA GLY A 113 15.33 9.45 18.81
C GLY A 113 15.27 10.71 17.92
N SER A 114 15.49 10.59 16.62
CA SER A 114 15.32 11.71 15.68
C SER A 114 13.85 12.06 15.48
N THR A 115 13.57 13.32 15.17
CA THR A 115 12.20 13.79 14.89
C THR A 115 11.93 13.79 13.40
N GLY A 116 10.90 13.06 12.99
CA GLY A 116 10.37 13.07 11.63
C GLY A 116 9.17 14.02 11.50
N VAL A 117 8.99 14.60 10.33
CA VAL A 117 7.85 15.46 10.01
C VAL A 117 7.18 14.93 8.75
N LEU A 118 5.87 14.75 8.84
CA LEU A 118 5.02 14.31 7.74
C LEU A 118 3.92 15.35 7.50
N TYR A 119 3.75 15.78 6.26
CA TYR A 119 2.63 16.61 5.85
C TYR A 119 1.60 15.74 5.14
N LEU A 120 0.38 15.69 5.67
CA LEU A 120 -0.74 14.98 5.06
C LEU A 120 -1.71 15.97 4.44
N ALA A 121 -2.19 15.65 3.24
CA ALA A 121 -3.21 16.41 2.54
C ALA A 121 -4.42 15.55 2.24
N SER A 122 -5.62 16.09 2.46
CA SER A 122 -6.90 15.46 2.16
C SER A 122 -7.81 16.39 1.40
N THR A 123 -8.77 15.84 0.66
CA THR A 123 -9.89 16.58 0.06
C THR A 123 -11.10 16.69 1.00
N ASP A 124 -11.16 15.89 2.06
CA ASP A 124 -12.27 15.86 3.00
C ASP A 124 -12.12 16.95 4.08
N PRO A 125 -12.95 18.01 4.08
CA PRO A 125 -12.88 19.09 5.06
C PRO A 125 -13.36 18.69 6.47
N THR A 126 -13.98 17.51 6.61
CA THR A 126 -14.52 17.05 7.90
C THR A 126 -13.50 16.29 8.74
N LEU A 127 -12.29 16.05 8.21
CA LEU A 127 -11.24 15.35 8.92
C LEU A 127 -10.49 16.30 9.85
N ASP A 128 -10.52 15.99 11.13
CA ASP A 128 -9.60 16.51 12.12
C ASP A 128 -8.24 15.76 12.07
N HIS A 129 -7.28 16.22 12.86
CA HIS A 129 -5.95 15.63 12.94
C HIS A 129 -5.99 14.14 13.29
N GLU A 130 -6.73 13.75 14.33
CA GLU A 130 -6.77 12.37 14.83
C GLU A 130 -7.38 11.41 13.80
N ARG A 131 -8.46 11.82 13.15
CA ARG A 131 -9.09 11.00 12.11
C ARG A 131 -8.23 10.87 10.87
N MET A 132 -7.63 11.98 10.42
CA MET A 132 -6.77 11.95 9.23
C MET A 132 -5.56 11.05 9.43
N THR A 133 -4.86 11.15 10.55
CA THR A 133 -3.71 10.32 10.89
C THR A 133 -4.10 8.86 11.09
N THR A 134 -5.19 8.58 11.83
CA THR A 134 -5.71 7.22 12.03
C THR A 134 -6.06 6.54 10.71
N ILE A 135 -6.72 7.24 9.78
CA ILE A 135 -7.05 6.69 8.47
C ILE A 135 -5.76 6.49 7.66
N TYR A 136 -4.86 7.47 7.66
CA TYR A 136 -3.61 7.37 6.91
C TYR A 136 -2.72 6.22 7.37
N HIS A 137 -2.64 5.95 8.66
CA HIS A 137 -1.89 4.80 9.20
C HIS A 137 -2.34 3.45 8.63
N ARG A 138 -3.57 3.33 8.14
CA ARG A 138 -4.03 2.12 7.45
C ARG A 138 -3.26 1.84 6.16
N ARG A 139 -2.61 2.84 5.56
CA ARG A 139 -1.70 2.66 4.43
C ARG A 139 -0.60 1.63 4.72
N TRP A 140 -0.16 1.55 5.98
CA TRP A 140 0.86 0.60 6.41
C TRP A 140 0.50 -0.87 6.16
N LYS A 141 -0.79 -1.17 5.97
CA LYS A 141 -1.26 -2.52 5.60
C LYS A 141 -0.70 -3.01 4.26
N VAL A 142 -0.32 -2.10 3.37
CA VAL A 142 0.34 -2.45 2.10
C VAL A 142 1.74 -3.04 2.37
N GLU A 143 2.45 -2.52 3.35
CA GLU A 143 3.78 -3.02 3.72
C GLU A 143 3.70 -4.38 4.41
N GLU A 144 2.72 -4.56 5.31
CA GLU A 144 2.41 -5.88 5.90
C GLU A 144 2.06 -6.90 4.81
N TYR A 145 1.25 -6.50 3.81
CA TYR A 145 0.93 -7.32 2.65
C TYR A 145 2.19 -7.74 1.89
N HIS A 146 3.04 -6.80 1.53
CA HIS A 146 4.29 -7.09 0.82
C HIS A 146 5.24 -7.98 1.64
N LYS A 147 5.36 -7.73 2.94
CA LYS A 147 6.14 -8.56 3.87
C LYS A 147 5.61 -9.99 3.88
N SER A 148 4.30 -10.17 4.01
CA SER A 148 3.69 -11.50 4.02
C SER A 148 3.82 -12.19 2.66
N LEU A 149 3.63 -11.48 1.55
CA LEU A 149 3.79 -12.03 0.21
C LEU A 149 5.21 -12.53 -0.04
N LYS A 150 6.23 -11.76 0.37
CA LYS A 150 7.64 -12.14 0.24
C LYS A 150 8.01 -13.32 1.14
N SER A 151 7.60 -13.28 2.42
CA SER A 151 8.07 -14.23 3.45
C SER A 151 7.21 -15.47 3.54
N ASN A 152 5.88 -15.34 3.51
CA ASN A 152 4.94 -16.44 3.74
C ASN A 152 4.46 -17.11 2.46
N ALA A 153 4.34 -16.34 1.36
CA ALA A 153 3.95 -16.85 0.04
C ALA A 153 5.12 -17.01 -0.93
N SER A 154 6.35 -16.91 -0.42
CA SER A 154 7.60 -17.21 -1.15
C SER A 154 7.88 -16.38 -2.40
N LEU A 155 7.27 -15.18 -2.54
CA LEU A 155 7.52 -14.32 -3.71
C LEU A 155 9.02 -14.01 -3.90
N ALA A 156 9.75 -13.77 -2.79
CA ALA A 156 11.17 -13.44 -2.84
C ALA A 156 12.07 -14.65 -3.20
N LYS A 157 11.52 -15.85 -3.30
CA LYS A 157 12.24 -17.09 -3.56
C LYS A 157 12.04 -17.62 -4.98
N SER A 158 11.83 -16.74 -5.94
CA SER A 158 11.65 -17.15 -7.33
C SER A 158 12.95 -17.70 -7.92
N PRO A 159 13.01 -18.97 -8.33
CA PRO A 159 14.18 -19.54 -9.00
C PRO A 159 14.20 -19.23 -10.49
N THR A 160 13.21 -18.50 -10.99
CA THR A 160 12.93 -18.37 -12.42
C THR A 160 13.53 -17.09 -13.00
N LYS A 161 13.98 -17.15 -14.27
CA LYS A 161 14.70 -16.07 -14.94
C LYS A 161 13.94 -15.46 -16.13
N THR A 162 12.96 -16.18 -16.71
CA THR A 162 12.19 -15.69 -17.85
C THR A 162 10.94 -14.93 -17.40
N THR A 163 10.51 -13.92 -18.13
CA THR A 163 9.32 -13.13 -17.82
C THR A 163 8.08 -14.00 -17.61
N ARG A 164 7.86 -15.01 -18.47
CA ARG A 164 6.71 -15.91 -18.35
C ARG A 164 6.73 -16.71 -17.04
N THR A 165 7.86 -17.27 -16.67
CA THR A 165 7.98 -18.08 -15.46
C THR A 165 7.94 -17.21 -14.20
N GLN A 166 8.48 -15.99 -14.25
CA GLN A 166 8.33 -15.00 -13.17
C GLN A 166 6.87 -14.60 -12.97
N SER A 167 6.12 -14.31 -14.04
CA SER A 167 4.70 -13.99 -13.97
C SER A 167 3.90 -15.13 -13.33
N ASN A 168 4.16 -16.38 -13.71
CA ASN A 168 3.52 -17.54 -13.10
C ASN A 168 3.86 -17.66 -11.60
N HIS A 169 5.13 -17.43 -11.22
CA HIS A 169 5.54 -17.46 -9.82
C HIS A 169 4.84 -16.36 -9.00
N VAL A 170 4.76 -15.13 -9.53
CA VAL A 170 4.02 -14.03 -8.91
C VAL A 170 2.55 -14.40 -8.71
N PHE A 171 1.89 -14.93 -9.74
CA PHE A 171 0.51 -15.39 -9.65
C PHE A 171 0.32 -16.45 -8.56
N CYS A 172 1.17 -17.50 -8.54
CA CYS A 172 1.12 -18.54 -7.52
C CYS A 172 1.32 -17.99 -6.11
N SER A 173 2.24 -17.03 -5.94
CA SER A 173 2.51 -16.38 -4.65
C SER A 173 1.29 -15.56 -4.17
N ILE A 174 0.65 -14.80 -5.06
CA ILE A 174 -0.58 -14.07 -4.74
C ILE A 174 -1.69 -15.05 -4.36
N HIS A 175 -1.87 -16.11 -5.14
CA HIS A 175 -2.89 -17.13 -4.87
C HIS A 175 -2.65 -17.82 -3.50
N ALA A 176 -1.40 -18.15 -3.16
CA ALA A 176 -1.05 -18.70 -1.86
C ALA A 176 -1.36 -17.72 -0.72
N LEU A 177 -1.06 -16.43 -0.90
CA LEU A 177 -1.40 -15.39 0.08
C LEU A 177 -2.91 -15.27 0.29
N VAL A 178 -3.72 -15.32 -0.78
CA VAL A 178 -5.19 -15.30 -0.67
C VAL A 178 -5.70 -16.50 0.15
N LYS A 179 -5.13 -17.69 -0.05
CA LYS A 179 -5.45 -18.87 0.76
C LYS A 179 -5.07 -18.68 2.22
N LEU A 180 -3.87 -18.16 2.51
CA LEU A 180 -3.41 -17.85 3.87
C LEU A 180 -4.34 -16.82 4.53
N GLU A 181 -4.77 -15.79 3.81
CA GLU A 181 -5.68 -14.77 4.33
C GLU A 181 -7.06 -15.37 4.69
N ARG A 182 -7.59 -16.23 3.84
CA ARG A 182 -8.85 -16.95 4.15
C ARG A 182 -8.71 -17.81 5.41
N MET A 183 -7.58 -18.51 5.56
CA MET A 183 -7.29 -19.30 6.77
C MET A 183 -7.11 -18.39 8.00
N ARG A 184 -6.44 -17.24 7.86
CA ARG A 184 -6.30 -16.25 8.92
C ARG A 184 -7.66 -15.78 9.45
N ILE A 185 -8.58 -15.48 8.54
CA ILE A 185 -9.94 -15.05 8.90
C ILE A 185 -10.68 -16.17 9.66
N ALA A 186 -10.57 -17.41 9.18
CA ALA A 186 -11.24 -18.56 9.79
C ALA A 186 -10.66 -18.97 11.16
N THR A 187 -9.32 -18.93 11.31
CA THR A 187 -8.62 -19.47 12.48
C THR A 187 -8.17 -18.40 13.48
N LYS A 188 -8.22 -17.11 13.10
CA LYS A 188 -7.68 -15.97 13.85
C LYS A 188 -6.15 -16.03 14.09
N LEU A 189 -5.44 -16.93 13.42
CA LEU A 189 -3.98 -17.04 13.48
C LEU A 189 -3.35 -16.13 12.44
N ASN A 190 -2.18 -15.54 12.75
CA ASN A 190 -1.42 -14.77 11.77
C ASN A 190 -0.76 -15.68 10.71
N HIS A 191 -0.33 -15.10 9.59
CA HIS A 191 0.24 -15.86 8.46
C HIS A 191 1.51 -16.63 8.81
N PHE A 192 2.34 -16.13 9.72
CA PHE A 192 3.56 -16.80 10.17
C PHE A 192 3.23 -18.08 10.96
N ALA A 193 2.29 -18.00 11.89
CA ALA A 193 1.81 -19.16 12.66
C ALA A 193 1.14 -20.20 11.75
N LEU A 194 0.32 -19.75 10.78
CA LEU A 194 -0.30 -20.64 9.80
C LEU A 194 0.74 -21.36 8.96
N ARG A 195 1.72 -20.64 8.42
CA ARG A 195 2.81 -21.23 7.64
C ARG A 195 3.58 -22.27 8.44
N SER A 196 3.97 -21.96 9.69
CA SER A 196 4.67 -22.90 10.56
C SER A 196 3.86 -24.17 10.80
N ARG A 197 2.56 -24.03 11.08
CA ARG A 197 1.66 -25.19 11.27
C ARG A 197 1.53 -26.02 10.00
N LEU A 198 1.41 -25.40 8.83
CA LEU A 198 1.34 -26.11 7.54
C LEU A 198 2.65 -26.87 7.25
N CYS A 199 3.81 -26.26 7.50
CA CYS A 199 5.10 -26.95 7.33
C CYS A 199 5.22 -28.16 8.26
N VAL A 200 4.87 -28.02 9.55
CA VAL A 200 4.91 -29.16 10.49
C VAL A 200 3.98 -30.27 10.04
N LYS A 201 2.74 -29.96 9.63
CA LYS A 201 1.78 -30.96 9.14
C LYS A 201 2.25 -31.62 7.85
N ALA A 202 2.86 -30.91 6.94
CA ALA A 202 3.43 -31.47 5.71
C ALA A 202 4.58 -32.45 6.01
N VAL A 203 5.47 -32.10 6.94
CA VAL A 203 6.56 -33.00 7.38
C VAL A 203 5.99 -34.24 8.06
N GLN A 204 5.02 -34.10 8.96
CA GLN A 204 4.36 -35.24 9.60
C GLN A 204 3.72 -36.19 8.58
N ALA A 205 3.00 -35.64 7.58
CA ALA A 205 2.39 -36.44 6.53
C ALA A 205 3.45 -37.17 5.66
N ALA A 206 4.55 -36.48 5.33
CA ALA A 206 5.67 -37.10 4.60
C ALA A 206 6.31 -38.26 5.38
N PHE A 207 6.51 -38.10 6.70
CA PHE A 207 7.02 -39.18 7.54
C PHE A 207 6.06 -40.37 7.60
N GLN A 208 4.78 -40.16 7.72
CA GLN A 208 3.77 -41.23 7.72
C GLN A 208 3.79 -42.01 6.41
N GLU A 209 3.92 -41.30 5.27
CA GLU A 209 3.99 -41.95 3.96
C GLU A 209 5.28 -42.75 3.78
N LEU A 210 6.41 -42.22 4.24
CA LEU A 210 7.68 -42.96 4.22
C LEU A 210 7.61 -44.25 5.05
N GLN A 211 7.05 -44.22 6.25
CA GLN A 211 6.85 -45.42 7.07
C GLN A 211 5.95 -46.43 6.37
N ARG A 212 4.88 -45.96 5.72
CA ARG A 212 3.98 -46.83 4.95
C ARG A 212 4.67 -47.51 3.80
N LEU A 213 5.53 -46.79 3.06
CA LEU A 213 6.32 -47.36 1.97
C LEU A 213 7.34 -48.38 2.47
N GLN A 214 8.03 -48.13 3.59
CA GLN A 214 8.98 -49.09 4.18
C GLN A 214 8.26 -50.36 4.62
N LEU A 215 7.11 -50.30 5.25
CA LEU A 215 6.31 -51.44 5.64
C LEU A 215 5.74 -52.24 4.42
N ALA A 216 5.62 -51.59 3.26
CA ALA A 216 5.22 -52.28 2.02
C ALA A 216 6.36 -53.06 1.38
N ASP A 217 7.60 -52.54 1.51
CA ASP A 217 8.82 -53.21 0.97
C ASP A 217 9.22 -54.42 1.82
N ASP A 218 8.93 -54.44 3.13
CA ASP A 218 9.23 -55.55 4.07
C ASP A 218 8.24 -56.75 3.93
N LYS A 219 7.29 -56.71 3.01
CA LYS A 219 6.44 -57.86 2.72
C LYS A 219 7.17 -58.85 1.84
N PRO A 220 7.42 -60.09 2.33
CA PRO A 220 8.05 -61.09 1.53
C PRO A 220 7.25 -61.34 0.26
N LEU A 221 7.96 -61.29 -0.92
CA LEU A 221 7.41 -61.74 -2.20
C LEU A 221 6.83 -63.14 -1.98
N ARG A 222 5.50 -63.26 -1.98
CA ARG A 222 4.85 -64.56 -1.98
C ARG A 222 5.22 -65.28 -3.28
N ALA A 223 6.03 -66.31 -3.15
CA ALA A 223 6.35 -67.25 -4.23
C ALA A 223 5.09 -67.97 -4.72
#